data_83a2b603f3771008e216f1002d08637e
#
_entry.id   83a2b603f3771008e216f1002d08637e
#
_cell.length_a   1.000
_cell.length_b   1.000
_cell.length_c   1.000
_cell.angle_alpha   90.00
_cell.angle_beta   90.00
_cell.angle_gamma   90.00
#
_symmetry.space_group_name_H-M   'P 1'
#
loop_
_entity.id
_entity.type
_entity.pdbx_description
1 polymer ?
#
loop_
_entity_poly.entity_id
_entity_poly.type
_entity_poly.pdbx_seq_one_letter_code
_entity_poly.pdbx_strand_id
1 'polypeptide(L)'
;MASALVLARILAEEGEVFPVRMRFLFEPAEEIGEGAKRMLAAGALDGEPDIFLMFHYAVDQSFGMAVHEGQASAMINGMEIRVHGKSSHWCEAHKGIDSIYAASLVVKALHDLNEAYKGKGPCLIGIGTIHGGEYSNIITDLVTLRGNIRAAYEEDYQALDKRLKETLNEIEAKTGTRIELEYPKPAVLPFANDPELTRIAETAGRKIFGEQFLLEGEEQLFLSGDNAYRYFLHTKGLFSVFLAG
;
A
#
# COMPACT_ATOMS: atom_id res chain seq x y z
N MET A 1 11.76 -2.75 -15.84
CA MET A 1 13.04 -2.19 -16.36
C MET A 1 13.39 -2.77 -17.74
N ALA A 2 13.57 -4.07 -17.92
CA ALA A 2 13.94 -4.67 -19.22
C ALA A 2 13.00 -4.24 -20.38
N SER A 3 11.69 -4.30 -20.18
CA SER A 3 10.69 -3.91 -21.18
C SER A 3 10.77 -2.45 -21.60
N ALA A 4 11.04 -1.54 -20.66
CA ALA A 4 11.23 -0.13 -20.96
C ALA A 4 12.51 0.11 -21.79
N LEU A 5 13.58 -0.64 -21.51
CA LEU A 5 14.82 -0.60 -22.32
C LEU A 5 14.60 -1.15 -23.74
N VAL A 6 13.87 -2.26 -23.87
CA VAL A 6 13.52 -2.85 -25.17
C VAL A 6 12.67 -1.88 -25.98
N LEU A 7 11.63 -1.27 -25.35
CA LEU A 7 10.80 -0.27 -26.00
C LEU A 7 11.64 0.94 -26.48
N ALA A 8 12.50 1.48 -25.61
CA ALA A 8 13.38 2.60 -25.97
C ALA A 8 14.28 2.26 -27.15
N ARG A 9 14.83 1.03 -27.20
CA ARG A 9 15.64 0.55 -28.32
C ARG A 9 14.82 0.43 -29.61
N ILE A 10 13.66 -0.19 -29.59
CA ILE A 10 12.78 -0.32 -30.76
C ILE A 10 12.46 1.06 -31.32
N LEU A 11 12.03 2.00 -30.50
CA LEU A 11 11.71 3.35 -30.92
C LEU A 11 12.90 4.10 -31.54
N ALA A 12 14.12 3.83 -31.07
CA ALA A 12 15.34 4.41 -31.63
C ALA A 12 15.76 3.76 -32.94
N GLU A 13 15.55 2.45 -33.10
CA GLU A 13 16.00 1.69 -34.30
C GLU A 13 15.01 1.83 -35.48
N GLU A 14 13.70 1.95 -35.20
CA GLU A 14 12.68 2.06 -36.27
C GLU A 14 12.77 3.37 -37.08
N GLY A 15 13.44 4.38 -36.55
CA GLY A 15 13.69 5.65 -37.25
C GLY A 15 12.42 6.45 -37.58
N GLU A 16 11.27 6.03 -37.09
CA GLU A 16 10.04 6.78 -37.24
C GLU A 16 10.07 8.03 -36.35
N VAL A 17 9.66 9.15 -36.91
CA VAL A 17 9.50 10.40 -36.14
C VAL A 17 8.16 10.32 -35.42
N PHE A 18 8.18 9.89 -34.16
CA PHE A 18 6.99 9.99 -33.33
C PHE A 18 6.65 11.47 -33.09
N PRO A 19 5.38 11.86 -33.18
CA PRO A 19 4.93 13.22 -32.95
C PRO A 19 4.96 13.63 -31.46
N VAL A 20 5.58 12.82 -30.62
CA VAL A 20 5.68 13.03 -29.16
C VAL A 20 7.11 12.84 -28.70
N ARG A 21 7.51 13.61 -27.70
CA ARG A 21 8.78 13.41 -26.99
C ARG A 21 8.55 12.45 -25.84
N MET A 22 9.29 11.35 -25.80
CA MET A 22 9.25 10.35 -24.74
C MET A 22 10.46 10.49 -23.82
N ARG A 23 10.22 10.37 -22.53
CA ARG A 23 11.25 10.31 -21.47
C ARG A 23 11.08 9.00 -20.73
N PHE A 24 12.12 8.21 -20.67
CA PHE A 24 12.16 6.98 -19.91
C PHE A 24 12.72 7.24 -18.52
N LEU A 25 11.97 6.91 -17.47
CA LEU A 25 12.37 7.04 -16.09
C LEU A 25 12.70 5.66 -15.53
N PHE A 26 13.93 5.49 -15.05
CA PHE A 26 14.39 4.27 -14.40
C PHE A 26 14.58 4.58 -12.92
N GLU A 27 13.59 4.26 -12.12
CA GLU A 27 13.54 4.62 -10.73
C GLU A 27 14.37 3.67 -9.86
N PRO A 28 15.34 4.16 -9.08
CA PRO A 28 16.04 3.37 -8.07
C PRO A 28 15.27 3.40 -6.75
N ALA A 29 15.43 2.36 -5.91
CA ALA A 29 14.96 2.35 -4.53
C ALA A 29 13.42 2.59 -4.39
N GLU A 30 12.62 2.02 -5.29
CA GLU A 30 11.17 2.05 -5.23
C GLU A 30 10.67 1.40 -3.93
N GLU A 31 11.15 0.19 -3.59
CA GLU A 31 10.75 -0.62 -2.45
C GLU A 31 10.89 0.06 -1.06
N ILE A 32 11.68 1.11 -0.98
CA ILE A 32 11.82 1.91 0.23
C ILE A 32 11.15 3.28 0.14
N GLY A 33 10.46 3.58 -0.97
CA GLY A 33 9.68 4.81 -1.20
C GLY A 33 10.51 6.07 -1.44
N GLU A 34 11.83 5.96 -1.72
CA GLU A 34 12.74 7.11 -1.86
C GLU A 34 13.01 7.50 -3.30
N GLY A 35 12.81 6.59 -4.26
CA GLY A 35 13.21 6.79 -5.65
C GLY A 35 12.46 7.93 -6.33
N ALA A 36 11.14 7.89 -6.37
CA ALA A 36 10.32 8.93 -6.98
C ALA A 36 10.60 10.31 -6.38
N LYS A 37 10.77 10.42 -5.06
CA LYS A 37 11.10 11.68 -4.38
C LYS A 37 12.41 12.27 -4.87
N ARG A 38 13.46 11.44 -5.00
CA ARG A 38 14.78 11.88 -5.47
C ARG A 38 14.77 12.23 -6.95
N MET A 39 14.06 11.45 -7.77
CA MET A 39 13.94 11.71 -9.19
C MET A 39 13.17 13.00 -9.46
N LEU A 40 12.08 13.26 -8.77
CA LEU A 40 11.34 14.53 -8.85
C LEU A 40 12.22 15.72 -8.46
N ALA A 41 12.96 15.60 -7.36
CA ALA A 41 13.91 16.64 -6.95
C ALA A 41 15.04 16.87 -7.96
N ALA A 42 15.38 15.86 -8.77
CA ALA A 42 16.37 15.93 -9.85
C ALA A 42 15.78 16.35 -11.21
N GLY A 43 14.52 16.78 -11.26
CA GLY A 43 13.89 17.28 -12.49
C GLY A 43 13.30 16.20 -13.40
N ALA A 44 12.89 15.05 -12.85
CA ALA A 44 12.30 13.97 -13.65
C ALA A 44 11.10 14.42 -14.50
N LEU A 45 10.32 15.39 -14.02
CA LEU A 45 9.18 15.97 -14.74
C LEU A 45 9.45 17.38 -15.31
N ASP A 46 10.72 17.82 -15.39
CA ASP A 46 11.04 19.11 -16.00
C ASP A 46 10.57 19.15 -17.45
N GLY A 47 9.94 20.26 -17.84
CA GLY A 47 9.32 20.44 -19.14
C GLY A 47 7.85 19.98 -19.16
N GLU A 48 7.25 19.75 -18.00
CA GLU A 48 5.82 19.53 -17.79
C GLU A 48 5.25 18.48 -18.77
N PRO A 49 5.55 17.17 -18.56
CA PRO A 49 5.02 16.13 -19.44
C PRO A 49 3.49 16.10 -19.37
N ASP A 50 2.84 15.93 -20.51
CA ASP A 50 1.38 15.87 -20.60
C ASP A 50 0.79 14.63 -19.93
N ILE A 51 1.54 13.51 -19.99
CA ILE A 51 1.10 12.21 -19.44
C ILE A 51 2.28 11.45 -18.83
N PHE A 52 1.94 10.61 -17.85
CA PHE A 52 2.83 9.63 -17.22
C PHE A 52 2.27 8.23 -17.40
N LEU A 53 3.05 7.34 -18.02
CA LEU A 53 2.67 5.95 -18.21
C LEU A 53 3.55 5.07 -17.32
N MET A 54 2.91 4.27 -16.50
CA MET A 54 3.57 3.30 -15.65
C MET A 54 3.00 1.91 -15.87
N PHE A 55 3.85 0.92 -15.83
CA PHE A 55 3.41 -0.47 -15.84
C PHE A 55 4.17 -1.29 -14.79
N HIS A 56 3.46 -2.20 -14.20
CA HIS A 56 3.97 -3.20 -13.27
C HIS A 56 3.84 -4.59 -13.88
N TYR A 57 4.58 -5.56 -13.35
CA TYR A 57 4.41 -6.96 -13.68
C TYR A 57 3.83 -7.70 -12.49
N ALA A 58 2.79 -8.48 -12.72
CA ALA A 58 2.27 -9.44 -11.76
C ALA A 58 2.43 -10.85 -12.30
N VAL A 59 2.86 -11.75 -11.43
CA VAL A 59 2.84 -13.19 -11.71
C VAL A 59 1.44 -13.69 -11.39
N ASP A 60 0.71 -14.04 -12.41
CA ASP A 60 -0.62 -14.62 -12.33
C ASP A 60 -0.68 -15.86 -13.24
N GLN A 61 -1.74 -16.64 -13.14
CA GLN A 61 -1.99 -17.82 -14.00
C GLN A 61 -2.41 -17.44 -15.42
N SER A 62 -2.65 -16.17 -15.70
CA SER A 62 -3.02 -15.63 -16.99
C SER A 62 -1.86 -14.83 -17.61
N PHE A 63 -1.84 -14.77 -18.93
CA PHE A 63 -0.97 -13.87 -19.70
C PHE A 63 -1.84 -12.74 -20.25
N GLY A 64 -1.40 -11.49 -20.15
CA GLY A 64 -2.18 -10.38 -20.68
C GLY A 64 -1.82 -9.03 -20.09
N MET A 65 -2.81 -8.14 -20.07
CA MET A 65 -2.71 -6.80 -19.53
C MET A 65 -3.99 -6.45 -18.77
N ALA A 66 -3.86 -5.90 -17.59
CA ALA A 66 -4.95 -5.37 -16.79
C ALA A 66 -4.81 -3.86 -16.59
N VAL A 67 -5.93 -3.15 -16.60
CA VAL A 67 -6.03 -1.72 -16.28
C VAL A 67 -7.23 -1.53 -15.38
N HIS A 68 -7.06 -0.81 -14.27
CA HIS A 68 -8.18 -0.41 -13.42
C HIS A 68 -8.84 0.87 -13.95
N GLU A 69 -10.16 0.88 -14.01
CA GLU A 69 -10.93 2.09 -14.24
C GLU A 69 -11.05 2.87 -12.92
N GLY A 70 -10.61 4.12 -12.93
CA GLY A 70 -10.60 4.94 -11.71
C GLY A 70 -9.44 4.58 -10.78
N GLN A 71 -9.75 4.20 -9.54
CA GLN A 71 -8.74 3.95 -8.50
C GLN A 71 -7.81 2.80 -8.91
N ALA A 72 -6.51 3.07 -8.96
CA ALA A 72 -5.50 2.11 -9.44
C ALA A 72 -4.52 1.63 -8.36
N SER A 73 -4.56 2.25 -7.18
CA SER A 73 -3.74 1.86 -6.03
C SER A 73 -4.44 2.17 -4.71
N ALA A 74 -3.90 1.66 -3.61
CA ALA A 74 -4.40 1.90 -2.27
C ALA A 74 -3.51 2.87 -1.48
N MET A 75 -4.11 3.56 -0.53
CA MET A 75 -3.39 4.20 0.55
C MET A 75 -2.83 3.12 1.49
N ILE A 76 -1.55 3.21 1.82
CA ILE A 76 -0.90 2.29 2.75
C ILE A 76 -0.16 3.07 3.83
N ASN A 77 -0.40 2.74 5.08
CA ASN A 77 0.37 3.27 6.19
C ASN A 77 0.81 2.14 7.13
N GLY A 78 2.12 2.00 7.30
CA GLY A 78 2.70 1.10 8.30
C GLY A 78 2.54 1.65 9.69
N MET A 79 2.23 0.79 10.66
CA MET A 79 2.06 1.17 12.06
C MET A 79 2.88 0.29 13.00
N GLU A 80 3.31 0.88 14.11
CA GLU A 80 3.89 0.19 15.24
C GLU A 80 3.08 0.50 16.50
N ILE A 81 2.68 -0.54 17.22
CA ILE A 81 1.92 -0.46 18.47
C ILE A 81 2.80 -1.06 19.57
N ARG A 82 3.10 -0.27 20.59
CA ARG A 82 3.83 -0.72 21.78
C ARG A 82 2.86 -0.80 22.94
N VAL A 83 2.73 -2.00 23.52
CA VAL A 83 1.89 -2.28 24.68
C VAL A 83 2.77 -2.40 25.89
N HIS A 84 2.75 -1.39 26.75
CA HIS A 84 3.52 -1.32 27.99
C HIS A 84 2.68 -1.82 29.16
N GLY A 85 3.17 -2.87 29.80
CA GLY A 85 2.61 -3.45 31.00
C GLY A 85 3.52 -3.23 32.21
N LYS A 86 3.53 -4.22 33.11
CA LYS A 86 4.40 -4.25 34.28
C LYS A 86 4.87 -5.66 34.54
N SER A 87 6.18 -5.88 34.54
CA SER A 87 6.75 -7.19 34.80
C SER A 87 6.48 -7.67 36.21
N SER A 88 6.20 -8.97 36.33
CA SER A 88 6.07 -9.70 37.60
C SER A 88 6.27 -11.19 37.37
N HIS A 89 6.71 -11.90 38.41
CA HIS A 89 6.70 -13.37 38.37
C HIS A 89 5.24 -13.89 38.40
N TRP A 90 4.95 -14.96 37.65
CA TRP A 90 3.58 -15.49 37.57
C TRP A 90 2.98 -15.89 38.94
N CYS A 91 3.80 -16.31 39.91
CA CYS A 91 3.31 -16.57 41.26
C CYS A 91 2.84 -15.30 41.98
N GLU A 92 3.19 -14.12 41.51
CA GLU A 92 2.76 -12.81 42.02
C GLU A 92 2.04 -12.00 40.92
N ALA A 93 1.28 -12.65 40.05
CA ALA A 93 0.61 -12.04 38.91
C ALA A 93 -0.21 -10.79 39.24
N HIS A 94 -0.77 -10.73 40.45
CA HIS A 94 -1.52 -9.57 40.95
C HIS A 94 -0.71 -8.26 41.07
N LYS A 95 0.62 -8.34 41.02
CA LYS A 95 1.53 -7.17 41.03
C LYS A 95 1.94 -6.70 39.63
N GLY A 96 1.67 -7.52 38.61
CA GLY A 96 1.98 -7.26 37.21
C GLY A 96 0.82 -6.66 36.43
N ILE A 97 1.13 -6.21 35.22
CA ILE A 97 0.15 -5.83 34.18
C ILE A 97 0.55 -6.57 32.91
N ASP A 98 -0.30 -7.45 32.43
CA ASP A 98 0.03 -8.40 31.35
C ASP A 98 -0.10 -7.72 29.98
N SER A 99 1.05 -7.36 29.40
CA SER A 99 1.11 -6.77 28.06
C SER A 99 0.83 -7.78 26.93
N ILE A 100 1.08 -9.08 27.12
CA ILE A 100 0.73 -10.13 26.16
C ILE A 100 -0.80 -10.27 26.07
N TYR A 101 -1.48 -10.29 27.20
CA TYR A 101 -2.93 -10.31 27.21
C TYR A 101 -3.52 -9.10 26.50
N ALA A 102 -3.05 -7.89 26.81
CA ALA A 102 -3.51 -6.69 26.14
C ALA A 102 -3.21 -6.69 24.63
N ALA A 103 -2.01 -7.12 24.21
CA ALA A 103 -1.65 -7.26 22.81
C ALA A 103 -2.53 -8.29 22.07
N SER A 104 -2.92 -9.38 22.71
CA SER A 104 -3.85 -10.37 22.15
C SER A 104 -5.23 -9.77 21.88
N LEU A 105 -5.71 -8.89 22.78
CA LEU A 105 -6.96 -8.16 22.58
C LEU A 105 -6.86 -7.18 21.41
N VAL A 106 -5.71 -6.51 21.22
CA VAL A 106 -5.48 -5.65 20.05
C VAL A 106 -5.61 -6.47 18.77
N VAL A 107 -4.88 -7.58 18.65
CA VAL A 107 -4.94 -8.45 17.44
C VAL A 107 -6.37 -8.93 17.18
N LYS A 108 -7.07 -9.41 18.22
CA LYS A 108 -8.47 -9.84 18.08
C LYS A 108 -9.38 -8.71 17.60
N ALA A 109 -9.27 -7.53 18.22
CA ALA A 109 -10.15 -6.40 17.90
C ALA A 109 -9.93 -5.89 16.47
N LEU A 110 -8.69 -5.88 15.96
CA LEU A 110 -8.41 -5.51 14.58
C LEU A 110 -8.92 -6.56 13.58
N HIS A 111 -8.86 -7.85 13.94
CA HIS A 111 -9.48 -8.90 13.15
C HIS A 111 -11.01 -8.72 13.08
N ASP A 112 -11.65 -8.52 14.22
CA ASP A 112 -13.10 -8.29 14.29
C ASP A 112 -13.50 -7.00 13.51
N LEU A 113 -12.66 -5.97 13.53
CA LEU A 113 -12.88 -4.74 12.79
C LEU A 113 -12.87 -4.97 11.27
N ASN A 114 -11.95 -5.78 10.75
CA ASN A 114 -11.94 -6.14 9.33
C ASN A 114 -13.21 -6.87 8.88
N GLU A 115 -13.74 -7.75 9.72
CA GLU A 115 -14.98 -8.48 9.42
C GLU A 115 -16.22 -7.55 9.44
N ALA A 116 -16.23 -6.60 10.36
CA ALA A 116 -17.38 -5.73 10.62
C ALA A 116 -17.41 -4.47 9.75
N TYR A 117 -16.25 -3.89 9.43
CA TYR A 117 -16.17 -2.64 8.69
C TYR A 117 -16.47 -2.86 7.20
N LYS A 118 -17.40 -2.07 6.70
CA LYS A 118 -17.73 -1.99 5.28
C LYS A 118 -17.50 -0.56 4.81
N GLY A 119 -16.42 -0.37 4.09
CA GLY A 119 -16.03 0.91 3.51
C GLY A 119 -16.73 1.19 2.18
N LYS A 120 -16.38 2.31 1.59
CA LYS A 120 -16.75 2.67 0.22
C LYS A 120 -16.09 1.72 -0.80
N GLY A 121 -14.86 1.27 -0.49
CA GLY A 121 -14.11 0.34 -1.32
C GLY A 121 -13.35 -0.69 -0.49
N PRO A 122 -12.48 -1.49 -1.14
CA PRO A 122 -11.62 -2.43 -0.46
C PRO A 122 -10.73 -1.73 0.57
N CYS A 123 -10.71 -2.27 1.79
CA CYS A 123 -9.86 -1.76 2.87
C CYS A 123 -9.59 -2.84 3.90
N LEU A 124 -8.48 -2.73 4.60
CA LEU A 124 -8.10 -3.63 5.68
C LEU A 124 -7.14 -2.97 6.68
N ILE A 125 -7.12 -3.52 7.88
CA ILE A 125 -6.14 -3.23 8.92
C ILE A 125 -5.64 -4.55 9.50
N GLY A 126 -4.34 -4.70 9.73
CA GLY A 126 -3.83 -5.97 10.24
C GLY A 126 -2.46 -5.85 10.88
N ILE A 127 -2.16 -6.87 11.70
CA ILE A 127 -0.87 -7.06 12.36
C ILE A 127 -0.11 -8.18 11.64
N GLY A 128 1.11 -7.87 11.21
CA GLY A 128 2.01 -8.82 10.56
C GLY A 128 3.06 -9.41 11.50
N THR A 129 3.42 -8.70 12.57
CA THR A 129 4.38 -9.21 13.57
C THR A 129 3.97 -8.87 14.98
N ILE A 130 4.32 -9.77 15.92
CA ILE A 130 4.14 -9.57 17.36
C ILE A 130 5.38 -10.11 18.07
N HIS A 131 5.99 -9.29 18.92
CA HIS A 131 7.19 -9.63 19.68
C HIS A 131 7.06 -9.19 21.13
N GLY A 132 7.36 -10.10 22.05
CA GLY A 132 7.38 -9.81 23.49
C GLY A 132 7.53 -11.07 24.32
N GLY A 133 8.08 -10.93 25.53
CA GLY A 133 8.33 -12.02 26.46
C GLY A 133 9.61 -12.80 26.17
N GLU A 134 10.37 -13.07 27.23
CA GLU A 134 11.61 -13.88 27.19
C GLU A 134 11.49 -15.16 28.01
N TYR A 135 10.73 -15.10 29.10
CA TYR A 135 10.63 -16.20 30.07
C TYR A 135 9.17 -16.60 30.29
N SER A 136 8.92 -17.91 30.27
CA SER A 136 7.57 -18.47 30.43
C SER A 136 6.93 -18.24 31.79
N ASN A 137 7.72 -17.92 32.82
CA ASN A 137 7.29 -17.70 34.19
C ASN A 137 7.28 -16.22 34.62
N ILE A 138 7.47 -15.29 33.66
CA ILE A 138 7.46 -13.85 33.89
C ILE A 138 6.39 -13.19 33.04
N ILE A 139 5.55 -12.36 33.65
CA ILE A 139 4.69 -11.40 32.92
C ILE A 139 5.60 -10.36 32.28
N THR A 140 5.57 -10.23 30.96
CA THR A 140 6.38 -9.23 30.26
C THR A 140 5.79 -7.83 30.36
N ASP A 141 6.64 -6.83 30.40
CA ASP A 141 6.26 -5.42 30.49
C ASP A 141 6.18 -4.72 29.14
N LEU A 142 6.58 -5.40 28.04
CA LEU A 142 6.51 -4.83 26.71
C LEU A 142 6.16 -5.86 25.65
N VAL A 143 5.18 -5.54 24.80
CA VAL A 143 4.93 -6.22 23.54
C VAL A 143 4.87 -5.19 22.43
N THR A 144 5.57 -5.47 21.32
CA THR A 144 5.57 -4.65 20.11
C THR A 144 4.84 -5.40 19.00
N LEU A 145 3.85 -4.74 18.40
CA LEU A 145 3.13 -5.22 17.22
C LEU A 145 3.45 -4.30 16.04
N ARG A 146 3.62 -4.88 14.85
CA ARG A 146 3.74 -4.11 13.61
C ARG A 146 2.74 -4.59 12.59
N GLY A 147 2.15 -3.64 11.90
CA GLY A 147 1.13 -3.91 10.91
C GLY A 147 0.96 -2.74 9.95
N ASN A 148 -0.17 -2.75 9.26
CA ASN A 148 -0.51 -1.66 8.36
C ASN A 148 -2.03 -1.50 8.24
N ILE A 149 -2.43 -0.30 7.79
CA ILE A 149 -3.76 0.02 7.31
C ILE A 149 -3.64 0.19 5.80
N ARG A 150 -4.57 -0.40 5.06
CA ARG A 150 -4.69 -0.26 3.61
C ARG A 150 -6.11 0.10 3.25
N ALA A 151 -6.30 1.05 2.35
CA ALA A 151 -7.62 1.44 1.87
C ALA A 151 -7.54 1.99 0.46
N ALA A 152 -8.51 1.64 -0.39
CA ALA A 152 -8.65 2.19 -1.72
C ALA A 152 -8.96 3.70 -1.67
N TYR A 153 -9.70 4.13 -0.65
CA TYR A 153 -10.11 5.52 -0.45
C TYR A 153 -9.59 6.10 0.86
N GLU A 154 -9.24 7.38 0.82
CA GLU A 154 -8.74 8.10 2.00
C GLU A 154 -9.76 8.13 3.15
N GLU A 155 -11.06 8.25 2.82
CA GLU A 155 -12.16 8.25 3.79
C GLU A 155 -12.21 6.95 4.61
N ASP A 156 -11.98 5.81 3.95
CA ASP A 156 -11.93 4.51 4.62
C ASP A 156 -10.68 4.37 5.50
N TYR A 157 -9.54 4.87 5.01
CA TYR A 157 -8.32 4.94 5.82
C TYR A 157 -8.55 5.76 7.09
N GLN A 158 -9.12 6.95 6.97
CA GLN A 158 -9.40 7.83 8.12
C GLN A 158 -10.37 7.18 9.11
N ALA A 159 -11.37 6.48 8.62
CA ALA A 159 -12.33 5.76 9.45
C ALA A 159 -11.66 4.59 10.20
N LEU A 160 -10.83 3.79 9.54
CA LEU A 160 -10.09 2.69 10.16
C LEU A 160 -9.06 3.22 11.18
N ASP A 161 -8.33 4.27 10.86
CA ASP A 161 -7.37 4.90 11.78
C ASP A 161 -8.05 5.43 13.05
N LYS A 162 -9.21 6.07 12.89
CA LYS A 162 -10.02 6.53 14.02
C LYS A 162 -10.47 5.35 14.88
N ARG A 163 -11.00 4.29 14.26
CA ARG A 163 -11.43 3.07 14.97
C ARG A 163 -10.27 2.38 15.69
N LEU A 164 -9.11 2.31 15.04
CA LEU A 164 -7.90 1.80 15.68
C LEU A 164 -7.61 2.55 16.99
N LYS A 165 -7.54 3.89 16.94
CA LYS A 165 -7.25 4.73 18.10
C LYS A 165 -8.27 4.56 19.22
N GLU A 166 -9.56 4.51 18.89
CA GLU A 166 -10.64 4.25 19.83
C GLU A 166 -10.45 2.88 20.50
N THR A 167 -10.19 1.84 19.71
CA THR A 167 -9.97 0.47 20.19
C THR A 167 -8.76 0.37 21.13
N LEU A 168 -7.65 1.02 20.79
CA LEU A 168 -6.46 1.02 21.64
C LEU A 168 -6.73 1.68 22.99
N ASN A 169 -7.45 2.81 23.02
CA ASN A 169 -7.86 3.49 24.25
C ASN A 169 -8.78 2.62 25.12
N GLU A 170 -9.71 1.90 24.52
CA GLU A 170 -10.61 0.97 25.25
C GLU A 170 -9.82 -0.18 25.89
N ILE A 171 -8.87 -0.76 25.16
CA ILE A 171 -8.02 -1.84 25.67
C ILE A 171 -7.10 -1.33 26.77
N GLU A 172 -6.49 -0.16 26.62
CA GLU A 172 -5.68 0.49 27.63
C GLU A 172 -6.49 0.66 28.95
N ALA A 173 -7.68 1.22 28.85
CA ALA A 173 -8.56 1.42 30.02
C ALA A 173 -8.97 0.10 30.68
N LYS A 174 -9.20 -0.95 29.90
CA LYS A 174 -9.62 -2.27 30.38
C LYS A 174 -8.50 -3.06 31.06
N THR A 175 -7.28 -2.94 30.55
CA THR A 175 -6.15 -3.80 30.96
C THR A 175 -5.19 -3.11 31.94
N GLY A 176 -5.26 -1.77 32.04
CA GLY A 176 -4.33 -0.97 32.81
C GLY A 176 -2.94 -0.86 32.16
N THR A 177 -2.79 -1.31 30.91
CA THR A 177 -1.57 -1.09 30.11
C THR A 177 -1.51 0.35 29.61
N ARG A 178 -0.34 0.80 29.13
CA ARG A 178 -0.18 2.01 28.32
C ARG A 178 0.11 1.59 26.88
N ILE A 179 -0.66 2.11 25.93
CA ILE A 179 -0.52 1.71 24.52
C ILE A 179 -0.09 2.92 23.68
N GLU A 180 1.04 2.79 23.00
CA GLU A 180 1.56 3.78 22.07
C GLU A 180 1.34 3.33 20.64
N LEU A 181 0.84 4.24 19.78
CA LEU A 181 0.70 4.05 18.34
C LEU A 181 1.61 5.03 17.62
N GLU A 182 2.46 4.50 16.74
CA GLU A 182 3.33 5.29 15.88
C GLU A 182 3.18 4.89 14.42
N TYR A 183 3.34 5.87 13.52
CA TYR A 183 3.47 5.68 12.08
C TYR A 183 4.91 6.01 11.68
N PRO A 184 5.79 5.02 11.55
CA PRO A 184 7.24 5.24 11.36
C PRO A 184 7.61 5.94 10.06
N LYS A 185 6.72 5.89 9.06
CA LYS A 185 6.89 6.53 7.76
C LYS A 185 5.60 7.24 7.36
N PRO A 186 5.69 8.27 6.49
CA PRO A 186 4.51 8.84 5.85
C PRO A 186 3.75 7.79 5.05
N ALA A 187 2.43 7.94 4.98
CA ALA A 187 1.60 7.07 4.17
C ALA A 187 1.96 7.17 2.67
N VAL A 188 1.89 6.03 1.98
CA VAL A 188 1.81 5.99 0.52
C VAL A 188 0.39 6.42 0.15
N LEU A 189 0.25 7.41 -0.72
CA LEU A 189 -1.06 7.92 -1.12
C LEU A 189 -1.64 7.07 -2.26
N PRO A 190 -2.97 6.98 -2.35
CA PRO A 190 -3.61 6.33 -3.48
C PRO A 190 -3.52 7.22 -4.73
N PHE A 191 -3.64 6.61 -5.90
CA PHE A 191 -3.78 7.31 -7.17
C PHE A 191 -4.78 6.62 -8.08
N ALA A 192 -5.35 7.39 -9.01
CA ALA A 192 -6.32 6.90 -9.97
C ALA A 192 -5.81 7.07 -11.41
N ASN A 193 -6.25 6.18 -12.29
CA ASN A 193 -6.01 6.30 -13.72
C ASN A 193 -6.84 7.41 -14.33
N ASP A 194 -6.24 8.17 -15.25
CA ASP A 194 -6.96 9.16 -16.05
C ASP A 194 -7.98 8.46 -16.97
N PRO A 195 -9.27 8.89 -17.00
CA PRO A 195 -10.31 8.19 -17.76
C PRO A 195 -10.06 8.20 -19.27
N GLU A 196 -9.41 9.22 -19.81
CA GLU A 196 -9.10 9.31 -21.24
C GLU A 196 -7.97 8.33 -21.60
N LEU A 197 -6.91 8.28 -20.78
CA LEU A 197 -5.81 7.34 -20.93
C LEU A 197 -6.28 5.89 -20.76
N THR A 198 -7.20 5.64 -19.83
CA THR A 198 -7.82 4.32 -19.64
C THR A 198 -8.54 3.84 -20.90
N ARG A 199 -9.35 4.69 -21.54
CA ARG A 199 -10.03 4.35 -22.82
C ARG A 199 -9.05 4.10 -23.97
N ILE A 200 -7.96 4.85 -24.03
CA ILE A 200 -6.89 4.63 -25.02
C ILE A 200 -6.23 3.27 -24.77
N ALA A 201 -5.90 2.99 -23.51
CA ALA A 201 -5.29 1.72 -23.12
C ALA A 201 -6.21 0.53 -23.38
N GLU A 202 -7.51 0.67 -23.11
CA GLU A 202 -8.50 -0.36 -23.43
C GLU A 202 -8.53 -0.66 -24.92
N THR A 203 -8.60 0.37 -25.75
CA THR A 203 -8.62 0.21 -27.21
C THR A 203 -7.37 -0.48 -27.72
N ALA A 204 -6.19 -0.03 -27.29
CA ALA A 204 -4.92 -0.63 -27.68
C ALA A 204 -4.74 -2.03 -27.10
N GLY A 205 -5.07 -2.23 -25.85
CA GLY A 205 -4.95 -3.49 -25.13
C GLY A 205 -5.82 -4.58 -25.75
N ARG A 206 -7.08 -4.29 -26.03
CA ARG A 206 -7.99 -5.24 -26.71
C ARG A 206 -7.51 -5.60 -28.10
N LYS A 207 -6.89 -4.66 -28.83
CA LYS A 207 -6.32 -4.92 -30.15
C LYS A 207 -5.12 -5.87 -30.09
N ILE A 208 -4.29 -5.77 -29.04
CA ILE A 208 -3.04 -6.54 -28.91
C ILE A 208 -3.29 -7.87 -28.19
N PHE A 209 -4.06 -7.85 -27.11
CA PHE A 209 -4.26 -8.99 -26.20
C PHE A 209 -5.61 -9.69 -26.37
N GLY A 210 -6.58 -9.07 -27.10
CA GLY A 210 -7.92 -9.64 -27.27
C GLY A 210 -8.62 -9.86 -25.93
N GLU A 211 -9.05 -11.10 -25.67
CA GLU A 211 -9.70 -11.51 -24.42
C GLU A 211 -8.75 -11.53 -23.20
N GLN A 212 -7.46 -11.48 -23.43
CA GLN A 212 -6.44 -11.39 -22.38
C GLN A 212 -6.21 -9.95 -21.88
N PHE A 213 -6.95 -8.98 -22.42
CA PHE A 213 -7.03 -7.64 -21.84
C PHE A 213 -8.17 -7.56 -20.84
N LEU A 214 -7.87 -7.15 -19.61
CA LEU A 214 -8.83 -6.99 -18.52
C LEU A 214 -9.00 -5.50 -18.21
N LEU A 215 -10.24 -5.03 -18.24
CA LEU A 215 -10.63 -3.76 -17.64
C LEU A 215 -11.29 -4.09 -16.30
N GLU A 216 -10.64 -3.74 -15.22
CA GLU A 216 -11.04 -4.11 -13.88
C GLU A 216 -11.75 -2.95 -13.17
N GLY A 217 -12.83 -3.25 -12.48
CA GLY A 217 -13.54 -2.32 -11.63
C GLY A 217 -12.87 -2.15 -10.25
N GLU A 218 -13.40 -1.22 -9.46
CA GLU A 218 -12.86 -0.90 -8.13
C GLU A 218 -12.94 -2.07 -7.14
N GLU A 219 -13.89 -2.99 -7.31
CA GLU A 219 -14.03 -4.18 -6.46
C GLU A 219 -12.89 -5.19 -6.63
N GLN A 220 -12.15 -5.12 -7.74
CA GLN A 220 -11.01 -5.98 -8.05
C GLN A 220 -9.68 -5.34 -7.69
N LEU A 221 -9.69 -4.14 -7.09
CA LEU A 221 -8.48 -3.42 -6.74
C LEU A 221 -7.65 -4.20 -5.72
N PHE A 222 -6.42 -4.53 -6.09
CA PHE A 222 -5.42 -4.97 -5.14
C PHE A 222 -5.04 -3.83 -4.21
N LEU A 223 -5.08 -4.10 -2.89
CA LEU A 223 -4.67 -3.12 -1.88
C LEU A 223 -3.14 -2.98 -1.83
N SER A 224 -2.54 -2.75 -2.99
CA SER A 224 -1.13 -2.41 -3.15
C SER A 224 -0.97 -0.90 -3.26
N GLY A 225 0.14 -0.37 -2.79
CA GLY A 225 0.54 1.01 -3.01
C GLY A 225 1.85 1.04 -3.75
N ASP A 226 2.07 2.11 -4.49
CA ASP A 226 3.30 2.36 -5.23
C ASP A 226 3.70 3.82 -5.06
N ASN A 227 4.99 4.09 -4.98
CA ASN A 227 5.49 5.46 -4.84
C ASN A 227 5.28 6.32 -6.10
N ALA A 228 4.81 5.71 -7.20
CA ALA A 228 4.36 6.38 -8.42
C ALA A 228 3.27 7.42 -8.16
N TYR A 229 2.51 7.32 -7.05
CA TYR A 229 1.56 8.38 -6.68
C TYR A 229 2.19 9.77 -6.74
N ARG A 230 3.48 9.90 -6.49
CA ARG A 230 4.21 11.17 -6.52
C ARG A 230 4.24 11.78 -7.91
N TYR A 231 4.33 10.97 -8.97
CA TYR A 231 4.27 11.45 -10.35
C TYR A 231 2.83 11.81 -10.72
N PHE A 232 1.85 11.00 -10.30
CA PHE A 232 0.43 11.24 -10.53
C PHE A 232 -0.10 12.52 -9.86
N LEU A 233 0.58 13.05 -8.83
CA LEU A 233 0.26 14.35 -8.25
C LEU A 233 0.58 15.53 -9.18
N HIS A 234 1.40 15.33 -10.23
CA HIS A 234 1.90 16.38 -11.09
C HIS A 234 1.45 16.26 -12.54
N THR A 235 0.97 15.11 -12.98
CA THR A 235 0.58 14.88 -14.36
C THR A 235 -0.52 13.83 -14.45
N LYS A 236 -1.27 13.84 -15.55
CA LYS A 236 -2.22 12.76 -15.86
C LYS A 236 -1.46 11.44 -16.00
N GLY A 237 -1.98 10.38 -15.43
CA GLY A 237 -1.28 9.11 -15.42
C GLY A 237 -2.13 7.91 -15.77
N LEU A 238 -1.45 6.89 -16.26
CA LEU A 238 -2.01 5.55 -16.45
C LEU A 238 -1.06 4.54 -15.82
N PHE A 239 -1.59 3.77 -14.90
CA PHE A 239 -0.97 2.58 -14.33
C PHE A 239 -1.62 1.34 -14.93
N SER A 240 -0.81 0.44 -15.46
CA SER A 240 -1.25 -0.84 -16.01
C SER A 240 -0.42 -2.00 -15.47
N VAL A 241 -1.00 -3.18 -15.44
CA VAL A 241 -0.33 -4.39 -14.97
C VAL A 241 -0.21 -5.37 -16.12
N PHE A 242 1.00 -5.80 -16.44
CA PHE A 242 1.24 -6.91 -17.35
C PHE A 242 1.24 -8.21 -16.56
N LEU A 243 0.40 -9.15 -16.98
CA LEU A 243 0.27 -10.47 -16.40
C LEU A 243 1.24 -11.41 -17.13
N ALA A 244 2.20 -11.95 -16.38
CA ALA A 244 3.18 -12.91 -16.89
C ALA A 244 2.83 -14.29 -16.33
N GLY A 245 2.16 -15.11 -17.13
CA GLY A 245 1.72 -16.46 -16.78
C GLY A 245 2.83 -17.41 -16.34
#